data_2eaed2aa880d7a12c053258575edd11d
#
_entry.id   2eaed2aa880d7a12c053258575edd11d
#
_cell.length_a   1.000
_cell.length_b   1.000
_cell.length_c   1.000
_cell.angle_alpha   90.00
_cell.angle_beta   90.00
_cell.angle_gamma   90.00
#
_symmetry.space_group_name_H-M   'P 1'
#
loop_
_entity.id
_entity.type
_entity.pdbx_description
1 polymer ?
#
loop_
_entity_poly.entity_id
_entity_poly.type
_entity_poly.pdbx_seq_one_letter_code
_entity_poly.pdbx_strand_id
1 'polypeptide(L)'
;MKINKKDVKIPADVPKDMMNEYADNFLLATKNSGRLMLFAGDQKIEHLNDDFVGKTKEGMDISADDADPEHFFKIASSGTIGCFAGQLGLVARYGRDYPDVPYLIKMNSKTGLINVKQKDPISQTLYD
;
A
#
# COMPACT_ATOMS: atom_id res chain seq x y z
N MET A 1 -8.87 0.60 -23.38
CA MET A 1 -9.01 -0.80 -23.84
C MET A 1 -9.31 -1.61 -22.58
N LYS A 2 -10.33 -2.44 -22.60
CA LYS A 2 -10.61 -3.38 -21.48
C LYS A 2 -10.00 -4.72 -21.82
N ILE A 3 -9.36 -5.35 -20.87
CA ILE A 3 -8.86 -6.72 -20.94
C ILE A 3 -9.77 -7.66 -20.14
N ASN A 4 -9.72 -8.92 -20.44
CA ASN A 4 -10.47 -9.96 -19.74
C ASN A 4 -9.52 -11.04 -19.18
N LYS A 5 -10.06 -12.02 -18.49
CA LYS A 5 -9.29 -13.07 -17.81
C LYS A 5 -8.32 -13.84 -18.74
N LYS A 6 -8.70 -14.01 -20.02
CA LYS A 6 -7.88 -14.73 -21.02
C LYS A 6 -6.63 -13.93 -21.44
N ASP A 7 -6.67 -12.62 -21.25
CA ASP A 7 -5.57 -11.72 -21.62
C ASP A 7 -4.53 -11.59 -20.51
N VAL A 8 -4.83 -12.10 -19.30
CA VAL A 8 -3.93 -12.05 -18.16
C VAL A 8 -2.84 -13.12 -18.30
N LYS A 9 -1.58 -12.67 -18.34
CA LYS A 9 -0.43 -13.57 -18.31
C LYS A 9 -0.18 -14.01 -16.87
N ILE A 10 -0.31 -15.30 -16.62
CA ILE A 10 -0.06 -15.90 -15.31
C ILE A 10 1.44 -16.19 -15.19
N PRO A 11 2.14 -15.71 -14.13
CA PRO A 11 3.51 -16.08 -13.85
C PRO A 11 3.67 -17.59 -13.63
N ALA A 12 4.84 -18.11 -13.98
CA ALA A 12 5.10 -19.56 -13.94
C ALA A 12 5.16 -20.15 -12.52
N ASP A 13 5.41 -19.31 -11.54
CA ASP A 13 5.47 -19.66 -10.11
C ASP A 13 4.10 -19.66 -9.42
N VAL A 14 3.06 -19.21 -10.09
CA VAL A 14 1.68 -19.27 -9.56
C VAL A 14 1.18 -20.71 -9.60
N PRO A 15 0.79 -21.31 -8.45
CA PRO A 15 0.22 -22.64 -8.39
C PRO A 15 -1.03 -22.76 -9.28
N LYS A 16 -1.24 -23.96 -9.87
CA LYS A 16 -2.33 -24.17 -10.83
C LYS A 16 -3.73 -23.89 -10.26
N ASP A 17 -3.94 -24.22 -9.00
CA ASP A 17 -5.18 -23.98 -8.27
C ASP A 17 -5.41 -22.49 -7.93
N MET A 18 -4.34 -21.68 -7.92
CA MET A 18 -4.39 -20.24 -7.66
C MET A 18 -4.46 -19.37 -8.94
N MET A 19 -4.32 -19.97 -10.12
CA MET A 19 -4.27 -19.20 -11.37
C MET A 19 -5.51 -18.34 -11.62
N ASN A 20 -6.68 -18.86 -11.26
CA ASN A 20 -7.93 -18.13 -11.42
C ASN A 20 -8.02 -16.94 -10.47
N GLU A 21 -7.63 -17.14 -9.23
CA GLU A 21 -7.59 -16.09 -8.21
C GLU A 21 -6.59 -15.00 -8.59
N TYR A 22 -5.40 -15.41 -9.06
CA TYR A 22 -4.41 -14.46 -9.58
C TYR A 22 -4.99 -13.57 -10.68
N ALA A 23 -5.66 -14.18 -11.67
CA ALA A 23 -6.24 -13.43 -12.77
C ALA A 23 -7.36 -12.46 -12.30
N ASP A 24 -8.19 -12.90 -11.36
CA ASP A 24 -9.25 -12.08 -10.78
C ASP A 24 -8.67 -10.89 -10.01
N ASN A 25 -7.66 -11.13 -9.17
CA ASN A 25 -6.96 -10.08 -8.42
C ASN A 25 -6.24 -9.10 -9.35
N PHE A 26 -5.62 -9.59 -10.44
CA PHE A 26 -4.99 -8.73 -11.44
C PHE A 26 -6.01 -7.83 -12.15
N LEU A 27 -7.15 -8.37 -12.54
CA LEU A 27 -8.21 -7.59 -13.18
C LEU A 27 -8.81 -6.56 -12.22
N LEU A 28 -9.02 -6.93 -10.97
CA LEU A 28 -9.49 -6.03 -9.92
C LEU A 28 -8.51 -4.87 -9.70
N ALA A 29 -7.23 -5.18 -9.47
CA ALA A 29 -6.19 -4.19 -9.22
C ALA A 29 -5.94 -3.26 -10.41
N THR A 30 -6.12 -3.75 -11.63
CA THR A 30 -5.97 -2.96 -12.87
C THR A 30 -7.28 -2.35 -13.39
N LYS A 31 -8.40 -2.58 -12.70
CA LYS A 31 -9.74 -2.15 -13.14
C LYS A 31 -10.03 -2.57 -14.59
N ASN A 32 -9.64 -3.79 -14.93
CA ASN A 32 -9.73 -4.40 -16.27
C ASN A 32 -8.97 -3.63 -17.37
N SER A 33 -8.03 -2.76 -17.04
CA SER A 33 -7.24 -2.01 -18.02
C SER A 33 -5.90 -2.65 -18.37
N GLY A 34 -5.43 -3.60 -17.55
CA GLY A 34 -4.07 -4.14 -17.61
C GLY A 34 -2.99 -3.15 -17.15
N ARG A 35 -3.38 -1.99 -16.63
CA ARG A 35 -2.48 -0.97 -16.10
C ARG A 35 -2.77 -0.75 -14.62
N LEU A 36 -1.73 -0.87 -13.80
CA LEU A 36 -1.82 -0.67 -12.36
C LEU A 36 -1.59 0.80 -12.02
N MET A 37 -2.54 1.38 -11.28
CA MET A 37 -2.32 2.62 -10.54
C MET A 37 -2.14 2.27 -9.07
N LEU A 38 -0.89 2.24 -8.64
CA LEU A 38 -0.52 1.92 -7.27
C LEU A 38 -0.56 3.18 -6.39
N PHE A 39 -1.25 3.09 -5.27
CA PHE A 39 -1.17 4.08 -4.20
C PHE A 39 -0.24 3.57 -3.09
N ALA A 40 0.89 4.23 -2.90
CA ALA A 40 1.87 3.87 -1.88
C ALA A 40 1.40 4.38 -0.50
N GLY A 41 0.93 3.47 0.35
CA GLY A 41 0.41 3.77 1.67
C GLY A 41 1.42 3.64 2.81
N ASP A 42 2.70 3.51 2.49
CA ASP A 42 3.78 3.35 3.46
C ASP A 42 4.49 4.67 3.84
N GLN A 43 4.12 5.77 3.21
CA GLN A 43 4.81 7.06 3.31
C GLN A 43 4.92 7.56 4.76
N LYS A 44 3.83 7.50 5.52
CA LYS A 44 3.77 8.00 6.90
C LYS A 44 4.65 7.21 7.87
N ILE A 45 5.04 5.99 7.54
CA ILE A 45 5.85 5.13 8.40
C ILE A 45 7.31 5.11 7.95
N GLU A 46 7.55 5.11 6.64
CA GLU A 46 8.89 4.89 6.12
C GLU A 46 9.62 6.17 5.70
N HIS A 47 8.92 7.19 5.22
CA HIS A 47 9.58 8.28 4.50
C HIS A 47 9.29 9.69 5.03
N LEU A 48 8.09 9.97 5.48
CA LEU A 48 7.62 11.33 5.73
C LEU A 48 7.20 11.56 7.19
N ASN A 49 7.97 11.03 8.12
CA ASN A 49 7.62 11.08 9.55
C ASN A 49 7.51 12.50 10.09
N ASP A 50 8.42 13.37 9.65
CA ASP A 50 8.49 14.74 10.14
C ASP A 50 7.40 15.64 9.52
N ASP A 51 6.84 15.22 8.39
CA ASP A 51 5.81 15.96 7.68
C ASP A 51 4.40 15.73 8.27
N PHE A 52 4.23 14.71 9.10
CA PHE A 52 2.93 14.30 9.65
C PHE A 52 2.78 14.54 11.16
N VAL A 53 3.75 15.17 11.80
CA VAL A 53 3.72 15.44 13.23
C VAL A 53 4.19 16.86 13.56
N GLY A 54 3.41 17.58 14.37
CA GLY A 54 3.79 18.89 14.87
C GLY A 54 3.43 20.04 13.93
N LYS A 55 4.33 20.98 13.77
CA LYS A 55 4.15 22.19 12.96
C LYS A 55 5.06 22.19 11.76
N THR A 56 4.60 22.75 10.67
CA THR A 56 5.46 23.04 9.54
C THR A 56 6.54 24.08 9.91
N LYS A 57 7.53 24.25 9.03
CA LYS A 57 8.58 25.28 9.23
C LYS A 57 8.01 26.69 9.32
N GLU A 58 6.88 26.91 8.67
CA GLU A 58 6.14 28.19 8.67
C GLU A 58 5.23 28.34 9.91
N GLY A 59 5.23 27.34 10.81
CA GLY A 59 4.47 27.37 12.06
C GLY A 59 2.99 26.96 11.90
N MET A 60 2.58 26.43 10.75
CA MET A 60 1.23 25.90 10.54
C MET A 60 1.09 24.56 11.25
N ASP A 61 -0.07 24.33 11.87
CA ASP A 61 -0.38 23.03 12.48
C ASP A 61 -0.59 21.95 11.40
N ILE A 62 0.01 20.79 11.62
CA ILE A 62 -0.26 19.61 10.82
C ILE A 62 -1.60 19.01 11.26
N SER A 63 -2.46 18.70 10.31
CA SER A 63 -3.75 18.07 10.58
C SER A 63 -3.59 16.75 11.32
N ALA A 64 -4.48 16.47 12.26
CA ALA A 64 -4.52 15.19 12.95
C ALA A 64 -4.75 14.02 11.96
N ASP A 65 -5.53 14.25 10.89
CA ASP A 65 -5.75 13.27 9.83
C ASP A 65 -4.45 12.97 9.07
N ASP A 66 -3.58 13.95 8.89
CA ASP A 66 -2.29 13.73 8.25
C ASP A 66 -1.37 12.82 9.07
N ALA A 67 -1.47 12.88 10.39
CA ALA A 67 -0.75 11.98 11.30
C ALA A 67 -1.42 10.60 11.45
N ASP A 68 -2.70 10.47 11.12
CA ASP A 68 -3.46 9.23 11.25
C ASP A 68 -3.16 8.27 10.09
N PRO A 69 -2.65 7.05 10.34
CA PRO A 69 -2.42 6.05 9.30
C PRO A 69 -3.70 5.64 8.56
N GLU A 70 -4.86 5.67 9.21
CA GLU A 70 -6.16 5.35 8.61
C GLU A 70 -6.53 6.33 7.49
N HIS A 71 -6.03 7.55 7.52
CA HIS A 71 -6.28 8.56 6.49
C HIS A 71 -5.95 8.04 5.08
N PHE A 72 -4.87 7.26 4.93
CA PHE A 72 -4.53 6.67 3.63
C PHE A 72 -5.55 5.64 3.16
N PHE A 73 -6.18 4.90 4.06
CA PHE A 73 -7.27 3.99 3.71
C PHE A 73 -8.51 4.74 3.27
N LYS A 74 -8.84 5.86 3.91
CA LYS A 74 -9.92 6.77 3.50
C LYS A 74 -9.68 7.31 2.09
N ILE A 75 -8.46 7.77 1.79
CA ILE A 75 -8.08 8.22 0.45
C ILE A 75 -8.22 7.07 -0.56
N ALA A 76 -7.71 5.89 -0.23
CA ALA A 76 -7.75 4.72 -1.10
C ALA A 76 -9.19 4.30 -1.44
N SER A 77 -10.10 4.33 -0.47
CA SER A 77 -11.49 3.94 -0.67
C SER A 77 -12.29 4.95 -1.48
N SER A 78 -11.94 6.24 -1.42
CA SER A 78 -12.62 7.30 -2.17
C SER A 78 -12.01 7.56 -3.55
N GLY A 79 -10.82 7.05 -3.80
CA GLY A 79 -10.03 7.32 -5.01
C GLY A 79 -10.28 6.35 -6.16
N THR A 80 -9.59 6.61 -7.26
CA THR A 80 -9.62 5.79 -8.48
C THR A 80 -8.40 4.88 -8.59
N ILE A 81 -7.78 4.55 -7.46
CA ILE A 81 -6.59 3.70 -7.41
C ILE A 81 -6.89 2.26 -7.84
N GLY A 82 -5.90 1.57 -8.33
CA GLY A 82 -5.96 0.14 -8.62
C GLY A 82 -5.73 -0.70 -7.38
N CYS A 83 -4.64 -0.45 -6.63
CA CYS A 83 -4.44 -1.05 -5.33
C CYS A 83 -3.66 -0.14 -4.38
N PHE A 84 -3.85 -0.40 -3.09
CA PHE A 84 -3.15 0.27 -1.99
C PHE A 84 -2.02 -0.63 -1.49
N ALA A 85 -0.78 -0.14 -1.58
CA ALA A 85 0.38 -0.84 -1.07
C ALA A 85 0.72 -0.36 0.35
N GLY A 86 0.74 -1.28 1.30
CA GLY A 86 1.02 -0.96 2.69
C GLY A 86 1.60 -2.12 3.48
N GLN A 87 2.01 -1.83 4.70
CA GLN A 87 2.51 -2.84 5.64
C GLN A 87 1.38 -3.75 6.12
N LEU A 88 1.71 -5.03 6.34
CA LEU A 88 0.73 -6.02 6.80
C LEU A 88 -0.02 -5.58 8.06
N GLY A 89 0.69 -5.01 9.04
CA GLY A 89 0.08 -4.57 10.30
C GLY A 89 -1.02 -3.52 10.11
N LEU A 90 -0.82 -2.58 9.18
CA LEU A 90 -1.83 -1.58 8.85
C LEU A 90 -3.02 -2.19 8.12
N VAL A 91 -2.75 -3.05 7.12
CA VAL A 91 -3.82 -3.74 6.39
C VAL A 91 -4.60 -4.68 7.31
N ALA A 92 -3.93 -5.38 8.23
CA ALA A 92 -4.60 -6.20 9.22
C ALA A 92 -5.48 -5.39 10.18
N ARG A 93 -5.07 -4.16 10.49
CA ARG A 93 -5.82 -3.26 11.39
C ARG A 93 -7.04 -2.63 10.72
N TYR A 94 -6.89 -2.12 9.50
CA TYR A 94 -7.89 -1.29 8.84
C TYR A 94 -8.56 -1.95 7.63
N GLY A 95 -7.95 -2.96 7.02
CA GLY A 95 -8.41 -3.52 5.75
C GLY A 95 -9.84 -4.05 5.77
N ARG A 96 -10.32 -4.49 6.94
CA ARG A 96 -11.70 -4.96 7.10
C ARG A 96 -12.73 -3.84 7.01
N ASP A 97 -12.33 -2.61 7.39
CA ASP A 97 -13.20 -1.43 7.36
C ASP A 97 -13.27 -0.84 5.93
N TYR A 98 -12.33 -1.25 5.05
CA TYR A 98 -12.25 -0.81 3.64
C TYR A 98 -12.18 -2.01 2.69
N PRO A 99 -13.22 -2.87 2.64
CA PRO A 99 -13.17 -4.17 1.94
C PRO A 99 -13.08 -4.06 0.42
N ASP A 100 -13.47 -2.93 -0.15
CA ASP A 100 -13.47 -2.70 -1.61
C ASP A 100 -12.11 -2.22 -2.13
N VAL A 101 -11.14 -1.99 -1.26
CA VAL A 101 -9.78 -1.58 -1.62
C VAL A 101 -8.93 -2.81 -1.87
N PRO A 102 -8.40 -3.03 -3.09
CA PRO A 102 -7.43 -4.08 -3.33
C PRO A 102 -6.10 -3.75 -2.63
N TYR A 103 -5.59 -4.68 -1.85
CA TYR A 103 -4.35 -4.51 -1.09
C TYR A 103 -3.18 -5.22 -1.74
N LEU A 104 -2.02 -4.57 -1.70
CA LEU A 104 -0.72 -5.14 -2.01
C LEU A 104 0.13 -5.07 -0.73
N ILE A 105 0.47 -6.23 -0.19
CA ILE A 105 1.23 -6.30 1.06
C ILE A 105 2.71 -6.10 0.78
N LYS A 106 3.31 -5.16 1.48
CA LYS A 106 4.74 -4.92 1.42
C LYS A 106 5.47 -5.97 2.25
N MET A 107 6.29 -6.78 1.61
CA MET A 107 7.00 -7.91 2.22
C MET A 107 8.24 -7.49 3.00
N ASN A 108 8.79 -6.34 2.72
CA ASN A 108 9.93 -5.77 3.44
C ASN A 108 9.65 -4.33 3.81
N SER A 109 10.24 -3.85 4.88
CA SER A 109 10.04 -2.50 5.37
C SER A 109 11.31 -1.95 5.98
N LYS A 110 11.52 -0.65 5.83
CA LYS A 110 12.44 0.11 6.67
C LYS A 110 11.67 1.29 7.25
N THR A 111 12.21 1.91 8.25
CA THR A 111 11.58 3.06 8.89
C THR A 111 12.53 4.23 9.01
N GLY A 112 12.03 5.43 8.79
CA GLY A 112 12.71 6.67 9.12
C GLY A 112 12.59 7.05 10.62
N LEU A 113 11.82 6.31 11.42
CA LEU A 113 11.59 6.57 12.85
C LEU A 113 12.75 6.16 13.76
N ILE A 114 13.92 5.97 13.21
CA ILE A 114 15.12 5.59 13.96
C ILE A 114 16.03 6.79 14.19
N ASN A 115 16.95 6.63 15.16
CA ASN A 115 17.97 7.63 15.41
C ASN A 115 18.82 7.87 14.14
N VAL A 116 18.95 9.14 13.75
CA VAL A 116 19.74 9.58 12.58
C VAL A 116 21.21 9.13 12.58
N LYS A 117 21.74 8.72 13.75
CA LYS A 117 23.08 8.14 13.85
C LYS A 117 23.16 6.68 13.43
N GLN A 118 22.05 6.00 13.30
CA GLN A 118 22.01 4.62 12.84
C GLN A 118 22.02 4.62 11.31
N LYS A 119 23.15 4.25 10.74
CA LYS A 119 23.26 4.08 9.27
C LYS A 119 22.50 2.83 8.85
N ASP A 120 21.72 2.98 7.79
CA ASP A 120 21.00 1.90 7.10
C ASP A 120 20.20 0.99 8.02
N PRO A 121 18.98 1.42 8.46
CA PRO A 121 18.08 0.52 9.11
C PRO A 121 17.81 -0.65 8.16
N ILE A 122 18.14 -1.83 8.61
CA ILE A 122 18.02 -3.05 7.81
C ILE A 122 16.56 -3.20 7.40
N SER A 123 16.33 -3.20 6.10
CA SER A 123 15.09 -3.66 5.54
C SER A 123 15.00 -5.17 5.78
N GLN A 124 14.19 -5.55 6.74
CA GLN A 124 13.97 -6.97 7.03
C GLN A 124 12.77 -7.46 6.26
N THR A 125 12.84 -8.71 5.82
CA THR A 125 11.65 -9.43 5.39
C THR A 125 10.75 -9.54 6.61
N LEU A 126 9.53 -9.04 6.49
CA LEU A 126 8.57 -9.02 7.61
C LEU A 126 7.84 -10.35 7.76
N TYR A 127 7.99 -11.24 6.79
CA TYR A 127 7.28 -12.51 6.72
C TYR A 127 8.19 -13.60 6.19
N ASP A 128 8.21 -14.70 6.88
CA ASP A 128 8.76 -15.97 6.43
C ASP A 128 7.70 -16.78 5.68
#